data_e3b7f1ef6f83806893e11b42a21d0ac3
#
_entry.id   e3b7f1ef6f83806893e11b42a21d0ac3
#
_cell.length_a   1.000
_cell.length_b   1.000
_cell.length_c   1.000
_cell.angle_alpha   90.00
_cell.angle_beta   90.00
_cell.angle_gamma   90.00
#
_symmetry.space_group_name_H-M   'P 1'
#
loop_
_entity.id
_entity.type
_entity.pdbx_description
1 polymer ?
#
loop_
_entity_poly.entity_id
_entity_poly.type
_entity_poly.pdbx_seq_one_letter_code
_entity_poly.pdbx_strand_id
1 'polypeptide(L)'
;YFDELTHFSEKTFFYMFSRNRSLCGVKPYTRASCNPDPDSWVAKFIEWWIDPKTGYAIPERSGVIRWFIRIEEVIHWADTREELWERFNLTTKTERDKHKAVTFIAAAVYDNKLLLEKDPGYLANLEAMALVERERLLHGNWKIKAAAGLFFKRAQLGKRLDAVPTDVVRWVRCWDLAASEKTQKGDPAYTAGVLMGKRSNGRYIIADVVNRQMAASDVRKTILMTAQMDRDKYGDVRIRLPQDPGQAGKEQAESYIKFLSGFNVTTELESGSKATRAEPMAAQWQAGNFDILAGEWNEPYLLQLENFPDGKFKDMVDASANAFLEIETGQQPFAYSFVY
;
A
#
# COMPACT_ATOMS: atom_id res chain seq x y z
N TYR A 1 8.39 -5.43 20.82
CA TYR A 1 8.44 -4.14 20.16
C TYR A 1 8.07 -4.30 18.69
N PHE A 2 7.22 -3.43 18.16
CA PHE A 2 6.93 -3.30 16.74
C PHE A 2 7.50 -1.97 16.28
N ASP A 3 8.28 -1.99 15.23
CA ASP A 3 8.70 -0.82 14.48
C ASP A 3 7.82 -0.70 13.24
N GLU A 4 7.33 0.50 12.96
CA GLU A 4 6.36 0.76 11.87
C GLU A 4 5.10 -0.14 11.97
N LEU A 5 4.37 -0.04 13.08
CA LEU A 5 3.19 -0.89 13.36
C LEU A 5 2.14 -0.87 12.22
N THR A 6 2.03 0.24 11.50
CA THR A 6 1.12 0.39 10.36
C THR A 6 1.41 -0.59 9.21
N HIS A 7 2.62 -1.15 9.15
CA HIS A 7 3.00 -2.16 8.16
C HIS A 7 2.60 -3.60 8.55
N PHE A 8 2.15 -3.81 9.79
CA PHE A 8 1.69 -5.11 10.25
C PHE A 8 0.16 -5.21 10.19
N SER A 9 -0.34 -6.40 9.87
CA SER A 9 -1.78 -6.63 9.95
C SER A 9 -2.28 -6.63 11.39
N GLU A 10 -3.54 -6.22 11.59
CA GLU A 10 -4.21 -6.31 12.90
C GLU A 10 -4.15 -7.73 13.47
N LYS A 11 -4.36 -8.75 12.62
CA LYS A 11 -4.27 -10.16 13.00
C LYS A 11 -2.90 -10.52 13.55
N THR A 12 -1.82 -10.07 12.90
CA THR A 12 -0.45 -10.32 13.35
C THR A 12 -0.19 -9.68 14.70
N PHE A 13 -0.60 -8.42 14.89
CA PHE A 13 -0.43 -7.69 16.14
C PHE A 13 -1.11 -8.43 17.32
N PHE A 14 -2.39 -8.77 17.19
CA PHE A 14 -3.11 -9.48 18.26
C PHE A 14 -2.63 -10.91 18.47
N TYR A 15 -2.17 -11.59 17.42
CA TYR A 15 -1.56 -12.91 17.54
C TYR A 15 -0.30 -12.86 18.43
N MET A 16 0.51 -11.84 18.29
CA MET A 16 1.76 -11.69 19.08
C MET A 16 1.50 -11.52 20.57
N PHE A 17 0.32 -11.06 21.01
CA PHE A 17 -0.02 -11.04 22.43
C PHE A 17 -0.04 -12.45 23.05
N SER A 18 -0.42 -13.48 22.29
CA SER A 18 -0.37 -14.86 22.75
C SER A 18 1.05 -15.39 22.93
N ARG A 19 2.03 -14.76 22.29
CA ARG A 19 3.46 -15.14 22.32
C ARG A 19 4.23 -14.34 23.36
N ASN A 20 3.73 -13.19 23.79
CA ASN A 20 4.38 -12.34 24.78
C ASN A 20 4.15 -12.90 26.21
N ARG A 21 5.08 -13.69 26.68
CA ARG A 21 5.03 -14.38 27.98
C ARG A 21 6.31 -14.06 28.78
N SER A 22 6.16 -13.96 30.11
CA SER A 22 7.29 -13.76 30.98
C SER A 22 7.09 -14.56 32.29
N LEU A 23 8.16 -15.13 32.78
CA LEU A 23 8.23 -15.78 34.10
C LEU A 23 8.99 -14.95 35.13
N CYS A 24 9.47 -13.76 34.76
CA CYS A 24 10.30 -12.92 35.63
C CYS A 24 9.50 -12.09 36.67
N GLY A 25 8.19 -12.33 36.82
CA GLY A 25 7.33 -11.56 37.74
C GLY A 25 6.87 -10.18 37.19
N VAL A 26 7.41 -9.73 36.07
CA VAL A 26 6.97 -8.50 35.41
C VAL A 26 5.90 -8.82 34.37
N LYS A 27 4.78 -8.11 34.39
CA LYS A 27 3.70 -8.29 33.39
C LYS A 27 4.22 -7.91 32.02
N PRO A 28 4.13 -8.79 31.01
CA PRO A 28 4.54 -8.47 29.66
C PRO A 28 3.75 -7.28 29.09
N TYR A 29 4.43 -6.43 28.34
CA TYR A 29 3.82 -5.31 27.64
C TYR A 29 4.32 -5.26 26.20
N THR A 30 3.59 -4.58 25.34
CA THR A 30 3.94 -4.36 23.94
C THR A 30 4.17 -2.86 23.72
N ARG A 31 5.23 -2.51 23.04
CA ARG A 31 5.48 -1.18 22.51
C ARG A 31 5.48 -1.20 21.00
N ALA A 32 5.04 -0.11 20.40
CA ALA A 32 5.09 0.08 18.98
C ALA A 32 5.41 1.53 18.64
N SER A 33 6.14 1.75 17.55
CA SER A 33 6.27 3.02 16.87
C SER A 33 5.65 2.92 15.48
N CYS A 34 5.15 4.00 14.94
CA CYS A 34 4.69 4.09 13.56
C CYS A 34 4.49 5.54 13.14
N ASN A 35 4.57 5.74 11.83
CA ASN A 35 4.12 6.97 11.19
C ASN A 35 2.62 6.91 10.92
N PRO A 36 1.91 8.06 10.89
CA PRO A 36 0.49 8.11 10.54
C PRO A 36 0.20 7.47 9.18
N ASP A 37 -0.80 6.61 9.14
CA ASP A 37 -1.38 6.07 7.92
C ASP A 37 -2.90 6.01 8.09
N PRO A 38 -3.66 6.91 7.42
CA PRO A 38 -5.12 7.02 7.58
C PRO A 38 -5.89 5.78 7.12
N ASP A 39 -5.28 4.93 6.30
CA ASP A 39 -5.89 3.71 5.78
C ASP A 39 -5.54 2.45 6.60
N SER A 40 -4.65 2.59 7.60
CA SER A 40 -4.25 1.50 8.46
C SER A 40 -5.31 1.17 9.53
N TRP A 41 -5.32 -0.09 9.99
CA TRP A 41 -6.11 -0.50 11.15
C TRP A 41 -5.71 0.26 12.43
N VAL A 42 -4.45 0.72 12.52
CA VAL A 42 -3.93 1.50 13.64
C VAL A 42 -4.65 2.83 13.77
N ALA A 43 -4.94 3.53 12.65
CA ALA A 43 -5.69 4.78 12.67
C ALA A 43 -7.06 4.63 13.35
N LYS A 44 -7.76 3.50 13.07
CA LYS A 44 -9.02 3.16 13.72
C LYS A 44 -8.83 2.76 15.19
N PHE A 45 -7.75 2.04 15.50
CA PHE A 45 -7.45 1.56 16.85
C PHE A 45 -7.16 2.71 17.82
N ILE A 46 -6.54 3.80 17.34
CA ILE A 46 -6.18 4.99 18.15
C ILE A 46 -7.13 6.17 17.93
N GLU A 47 -8.24 6.00 17.21
CA GLU A 47 -9.13 7.10 16.80
C GLU A 47 -9.60 8.01 17.94
N TRP A 48 -9.75 7.45 19.16
CA TRP A 48 -10.14 8.23 20.34
C TRP A 48 -9.12 9.32 20.72
N TRP A 49 -7.82 9.10 20.45
CA TRP A 49 -6.75 10.07 20.74
C TRP A 49 -6.58 11.11 19.62
N ILE A 50 -7.29 10.93 18.50
CA ILE A 50 -7.16 11.78 17.31
C ILE A 50 -8.39 12.66 17.16
N ASP A 51 -8.18 13.94 16.90
CA ASP A 51 -9.27 14.87 16.60
C ASP A 51 -9.94 14.48 15.27
N PRO A 52 -11.26 14.21 15.29
CA PRO A 52 -11.97 13.78 14.09
C PRO A 52 -12.04 14.85 12.99
N LYS A 53 -11.86 16.12 13.31
CA LYS A 53 -11.92 17.23 12.34
C LYS A 53 -10.57 17.55 11.73
N THR A 54 -9.53 17.59 12.56
CA THR A 54 -8.20 18.04 12.13
C THR A 54 -7.27 16.90 11.75
N GLY A 55 -7.46 15.71 12.31
CA GLY A 55 -6.60 14.54 12.08
C GLY A 55 -5.34 14.52 12.95
N TYR A 56 -5.12 15.52 13.80
CA TYR A 56 -4.01 15.54 14.73
C TYR A 56 -4.36 14.91 16.07
N ALA A 57 -3.32 14.53 16.82
CA ALA A 57 -3.50 14.05 18.17
C ALA A 57 -4.10 15.14 19.07
N ILE A 58 -5.05 14.75 19.93
CA ILE A 58 -5.62 15.63 20.95
C ILE A 58 -4.61 15.68 22.11
N PRO A 59 -3.99 16.85 22.41
CA PRO A 59 -2.90 16.93 23.39
C PRO A 59 -3.29 16.40 24.77
N GLU A 60 -4.51 16.71 25.23
CA GLU A 60 -5.02 16.33 26.54
C GLU A 60 -5.27 14.81 26.66
N ARG A 61 -5.33 14.11 25.52
CA ARG A 61 -5.53 12.66 25.45
C ARG A 61 -4.22 11.89 25.26
N SER A 62 -3.14 12.57 24.84
CA SER A 62 -1.83 11.94 24.70
C SER A 62 -1.35 11.41 26.04
N GLY A 63 -0.98 10.13 26.11
CA GLY A 63 -0.58 9.47 27.35
C GLY A 63 -1.72 8.96 28.23
N VAL A 64 -2.98 9.32 27.95
CA VAL A 64 -4.15 8.81 28.69
C VAL A 64 -4.34 7.33 28.39
N ILE A 65 -4.52 6.54 29.45
CA ILE A 65 -4.75 5.10 29.34
C ILE A 65 -6.25 4.84 29.10
N ARG A 66 -6.54 4.04 28.09
CA ARG A 66 -7.86 3.44 27.89
C ARG A 66 -7.80 1.93 27.99
N TRP A 67 -8.94 1.33 28.23
CA TRP A 67 -9.06 -0.11 28.42
C TRP A 67 -9.92 -0.72 27.32
N PHE A 68 -9.55 -1.93 26.89
CA PHE A 68 -10.36 -2.67 25.93
C PHE A 68 -10.42 -4.15 26.28
N ILE A 69 -11.48 -4.79 25.77
CA ILE A 69 -11.63 -6.24 25.69
C ILE A 69 -11.94 -6.61 24.24
N ARG A 70 -11.41 -7.75 23.79
CA ARG A 70 -11.71 -8.27 22.45
C ARG A 70 -12.58 -9.50 22.57
N ILE A 71 -13.81 -9.43 22.02
CA ILE A 71 -14.80 -10.50 22.02
C ILE A 71 -15.18 -10.75 20.57
N GLU A 72 -15.09 -11.98 20.09
CA GLU A 72 -15.42 -12.37 18.70
C GLU A 72 -14.79 -11.42 17.66
N GLU A 73 -13.50 -11.12 17.85
CA GLU A 73 -12.71 -10.20 17.02
C GLU A 73 -13.12 -8.72 17.07
N VAL A 74 -14.17 -8.38 17.83
CA VAL A 74 -14.61 -7.00 18.04
C VAL A 74 -13.93 -6.41 19.27
N ILE A 75 -13.41 -5.18 19.14
CA ILE A 75 -12.78 -4.44 20.24
C ILE A 75 -13.81 -3.54 20.90
N HIS A 76 -13.98 -3.72 22.20
CA HIS A 76 -14.88 -2.92 23.04
C HIS A 76 -14.04 -2.06 23.98
N TRP A 77 -14.19 -0.75 23.85
CA TRP A 77 -13.44 0.23 24.63
C TRP A 77 -14.22 0.74 25.85
N ALA A 78 -13.46 1.10 26.90
CA ALA A 78 -13.97 1.84 28.06
C ALA A 78 -12.86 2.72 28.65
N ASP A 79 -13.25 3.69 29.49
CA ASP A 79 -12.31 4.59 30.15
C ASP A 79 -11.72 3.93 31.40
N THR A 80 -12.43 2.97 31.99
CA THR A 80 -11.97 2.16 33.12
C THR A 80 -12.13 0.67 32.82
N ARG A 81 -11.36 -0.16 33.51
CA ARG A 81 -11.51 -1.63 33.42
C ARG A 81 -12.78 -2.11 34.11
N GLU A 82 -13.21 -1.38 35.14
CA GLU A 82 -14.42 -1.64 35.92
C GLU A 82 -15.67 -1.56 35.02
N GLU A 83 -15.74 -0.56 34.14
CA GLU A 83 -16.81 -0.46 33.14
C GLU A 83 -16.87 -1.69 32.22
N LEU A 84 -15.73 -2.25 31.81
CA LEU A 84 -15.73 -3.47 30.99
C LEU A 84 -16.22 -4.67 31.80
N TRP A 85 -15.84 -4.76 33.08
CA TRP A 85 -16.28 -5.86 33.92
C TRP A 85 -17.80 -5.83 34.15
N GLU A 86 -18.38 -4.68 34.36
CA GLU A 86 -19.83 -4.50 34.49
C GLU A 86 -20.55 -4.76 33.17
N ARG A 87 -20.10 -4.13 32.09
CA ARG A 87 -20.75 -4.24 30.76
C ARG A 87 -20.82 -5.68 30.24
N PHE A 88 -19.80 -6.47 30.52
CA PHE A 88 -19.67 -7.86 30.05
C PHE A 88 -19.89 -8.88 31.16
N ASN A 89 -20.35 -8.46 32.34
CA ASN A 89 -20.60 -9.32 33.52
C ASN A 89 -19.40 -10.25 33.85
N LEU A 90 -18.19 -9.67 33.86
CA LEU A 90 -16.96 -10.41 34.13
C LEU A 90 -16.75 -10.55 35.64
N THR A 91 -17.10 -11.70 36.21
CA THR A 91 -17.14 -11.91 37.64
C THR A 91 -15.88 -12.58 38.18
N THR A 92 -15.31 -13.52 37.44
CA THR A 92 -14.12 -14.24 37.85
C THR A 92 -12.82 -13.50 37.54
N LYS A 93 -11.75 -13.81 38.28
CA LYS A 93 -10.42 -13.23 38.04
C LYS A 93 -9.96 -13.50 36.60
N THR A 94 -10.13 -14.72 36.10
CA THR A 94 -9.73 -15.11 34.73
C THR A 94 -10.48 -14.31 33.65
N GLU A 95 -11.78 -14.04 33.86
CA GLU A 95 -12.55 -13.22 32.94
C GLU A 95 -12.08 -11.76 32.98
N ARG A 96 -11.88 -11.22 34.16
CA ARG A 96 -11.38 -9.84 34.36
C ARG A 96 -10.00 -9.64 33.75
N ASP A 97 -9.11 -10.64 33.77
CA ASP A 97 -7.76 -10.56 33.20
C ASP A 97 -7.75 -10.51 31.64
N LYS A 98 -8.91 -10.66 30.97
CA LYS A 98 -9.03 -10.51 29.51
C LYS A 98 -8.85 -9.07 29.03
N HIS A 99 -9.11 -8.07 29.89
CA HIS A 99 -8.94 -6.67 29.51
C HIS A 99 -7.47 -6.33 29.27
N LYS A 100 -7.24 -5.32 28.42
CA LYS A 100 -5.92 -4.77 28.12
C LYS A 100 -5.96 -3.25 28.30
N ALA A 101 -4.84 -2.69 28.74
CA ALA A 101 -4.61 -1.25 28.81
C ALA A 101 -3.84 -0.81 27.56
N VAL A 102 -4.22 0.32 27.00
CA VAL A 102 -3.52 0.96 25.87
C VAL A 102 -3.39 2.44 26.14
N THR A 103 -2.26 2.99 25.77
CA THR A 103 -2.05 4.44 25.66
C THR A 103 -1.41 4.75 24.32
N PHE A 104 -1.77 5.88 23.76
CA PHE A 104 -1.13 6.48 22.61
C PHE A 104 -0.41 7.74 23.06
N ILE A 105 0.86 7.87 22.63
CA ILE A 105 1.68 9.04 22.90
C ILE A 105 2.02 9.65 21.56
N ALA A 106 1.50 10.85 21.32
CA ALA A 106 1.88 11.61 20.14
C ALA A 106 3.34 12.06 20.27
N ALA A 107 4.11 11.89 19.21
CA ALA A 107 5.47 12.37 19.09
C ALA A 107 5.65 13.09 17.76
N ALA A 108 6.35 14.20 17.76
CA ALA A 108 6.71 14.94 16.58
C ALA A 108 8.24 14.92 16.39
N VAL A 109 8.70 15.19 15.18
CA VAL A 109 10.15 15.28 14.91
C VAL A 109 10.85 16.29 15.83
N TYR A 110 10.15 17.36 16.22
CA TYR A 110 10.65 18.42 17.10
C TYR A 110 10.92 17.96 18.54
N ASP A 111 10.36 16.82 18.95
CA ASP A 111 10.62 16.21 20.27
C ASP A 111 11.99 15.54 20.32
N ASN A 112 12.54 15.18 19.16
CA ASN A 112 13.84 14.53 19.03
C ASN A 112 14.97 15.56 18.83
N LYS A 113 15.25 16.33 19.86
CA LYS A 113 16.28 17.39 19.83
C LYS A 113 17.65 16.86 19.42
N LEU A 114 18.01 15.66 19.89
CA LEU A 114 19.29 15.05 19.56
C LEU A 114 19.45 14.75 18.08
N LEU A 115 18.38 14.30 17.42
CA LEU A 115 18.38 14.10 15.95
C LEU A 115 18.58 15.42 15.22
N LEU A 116 17.80 16.44 15.59
CA LEU A 116 17.86 17.75 14.93
C LEU A 116 19.20 18.47 15.13
N GLU A 117 19.87 18.24 16.27
CA GLU A 117 21.22 18.78 16.52
C GLU A 117 22.28 18.06 15.67
N LYS A 118 22.14 16.74 15.49
CA LYS A 118 23.12 15.94 14.73
C LYS A 118 22.90 15.95 13.24
N ASP A 119 21.66 16.07 12.77
CA ASP A 119 21.29 16.10 11.36
C ASP A 119 20.24 17.20 11.09
N PRO A 120 20.69 18.47 10.99
CA PRO A 120 19.78 19.57 10.63
C PRO A 120 19.14 19.41 9.25
N GLY A 121 19.79 18.67 8.35
CA GLY A 121 19.27 18.40 7.01
C GLY A 121 18.05 17.50 6.99
N TYR A 122 17.84 16.70 8.03
CA TYR A 122 16.68 15.83 8.13
C TYR A 122 15.35 16.60 8.12
N LEU A 123 15.27 17.69 8.88
CA LEU A 123 14.08 18.55 8.91
C LEU A 123 13.81 19.17 7.53
N ALA A 124 14.85 19.71 6.88
CA ALA A 124 14.72 20.29 5.56
C ALA A 124 14.22 19.26 4.51
N ASN A 125 14.65 18.01 4.62
CA ASN A 125 14.18 16.93 3.75
C ASN A 125 12.68 16.66 3.98
N LEU A 126 12.20 16.64 5.21
CA LEU A 126 10.78 16.48 5.53
C LEU A 126 9.94 17.67 5.03
N GLU A 127 10.44 18.89 5.19
CA GLU A 127 9.77 20.10 4.71
C GLU A 127 9.66 20.18 3.18
N ALA A 128 10.62 19.59 2.48
CA ALA A 128 10.62 19.52 1.02
C ALA A 128 9.68 18.46 0.43
N MET A 129 9.08 17.60 1.27
CA MET A 129 8.15 16.57 0.83
C MET A 129 6.83 17.16 0.30
N ALA A 130 6.10 16.37 -0.50
CA ALA A 130 4.74 16.71 -0.90
C ALA A 130 3.84 16.96 0.32
N LEU A 131 2.84 17.83 0.18
CA LEU A 131 1.99 18.30 1.28
C LEU A 131 1.47 17.15 2.16
N VAL A 132 0.94 16.09 1.55
CA VAL A 132 0.35 14.96 2.28
C VAL A 132 1.39 14.22 3.11
N GLU A 133 2.55 13.91 2.52
CA GLU A 133 3.64 13.22 3.23
C GLU A 133 4.23 14.11 4.34
N ARG A 134 4.39 15.38 4.07
CA ARG A 134 4.84 16.35 5.09
C ARG A 134 3.87 16.41 6.27
N GLU A 135 2.57 16.51 6.02
CA GLU A 135 1.56 16.53 7.07
C GLU A 135 1.53 15.22 7.89
N ARG A 136 1.79 14.09 7.25
CA ARG A 136 1.88 12.79 7.93
C ARG A 136 3.14 12.68 8.76
N LEU A 137 4.31 12.88 8.15
CA LEU A 137 5.61 12.56 8.74
C LEU A 137 6.14 13.66 9.64
N LEU A 138 5.93 14.94 9.27
CA LEU A 138 6.41 16.08 10.04
C LEU A 138 5.42 16.51 11.11
N HIS A 139 4.13 16.53 10.79
CA HIS A 139 3.09 17.07 11.68
C HIS A 139 2.23 16.01 12.36
N GLY A 140 2.40 14.74 12.00
CA GLY A 140 1.69 13.64 12.67
C GLY A 140 0.19 13.55 12.36
N ASN A 141 -0.25 13.96 11.16
CA ASN A 141 -1.65 13.94 10.78
C ASN A 141 -2.12 12.52 10.39
N TRP A 142 -3.11 11.99 11.12
CA TRP A 142 -3.67 10.64 10.93
C TRP A 142 -4.84 10.56 9.96
N LYS A 143 -5.29 11.68 9.42
CA LYS A 143 -6.46 11.73 8.55
C LYS A 143 -6.21 12.34 7.19
N ILE A 144 -5.08 13.02 7.02
CA ILE A 144 -4.78 13.64 5.74
C ILE A 144 -4.68 12.57 4.66
N LYS A 145 -5.45 12.78 3.62
CA LYS A 145 -5.38 12.01 2.37
C LYS A 145 -5.24 13.01 1.24
N ALA A 146 -4.57 12.59 0.18
CA ALA A 146 -4.65 13.35 -1.04
C ALA A 146 -6.12 13.33 -1.50
N ALA A 147 -6.69 14.49 -1.75
CA ALA A 147 -8.05 14.56 -2.25
C ALA A 147 -8.16 13.83 -3.59
N ALA A 148 -9.29 13.15 -3.82
CA ALA A 148 -9.60 12.55 -5.12
C ALA A 148 -9.38 13.57 -6.25
N GLY A 149 -8.76 13.13 -7.35
CA GLY A 149 -8.41 14.00 -8.47
C GLY A 149 -7.14 14.85 -8.29
N LEU A 150 -6.42 14.74 -7.17
CA LEU A 150 -5.11 15.39 -7.03
C LEU A 150 -3.96 14.57 -7.60
N PHE A 151 -4.06 13.24 -7.62
CA PHE A 151 -3.03 12.38 -8.19
C PHE A 151 -3.03 12.44 -9.72
N PHE A 152 -4.17 12.15 -10.32
CA PHE A 152 -4.29 11.96 -11.77
C PHE A 152 -5.46 12.78 -12.30
N LYS A 153 -5.19 13.93 -12.91
CA LYS A 153 -6.21 14.71 -13.60
C LYS A 153 -6.16 14.39 -15.08
N ARG A 154 -7.30 14.12 -15.70
CA ARG A 154 -7.42 13.87 -17.13
C ARG A 154 -6.85 15.02 -17.97
N ALA A 155 -7.03 16.27 -17.52
CA ALA A 155 -6.50 17.46 -18.17
C ALA A 155 -4.95 17.51 -18.22
N GLN A 156 -4.27 16.71 -17.41
CA GLN A 156 -2.81 16.60 -17.38
C GLN A 156 -2.28 15.41 -18.21
N LEU A 157 -3.16 14.58 -18.75
CA LEU A 157 -2.78 13.57 -19.70
C LEU A 157 -2.20 14.26 -20.95
N GLY A 158 -1.14 13.69 -21.49
CA GLY A 158 -0.53 14.13 -22.74
C GLY A 158 -1.42 13.84 -23.96
N LYS A 159 -0.90 13.10 -24.91
CA LYS A 159 -1.61 12.81 -26.15
C LYS A 159 -2.34 11.47 -26.09
N ARG A 160 -3.53 11.41 -26.68
CA ARG A 160 -4.15 10.16 -27.10
C ARG A 160 -3.65 9.83 -28.49
N LEU A 161 -3.02 8.66 -28.64
CA LEU A 161 -2.38 8.22 -29.86
C LEU A 161 -3.19 7.08 -30.51
N ASP A 162 -3.32 7.10 -31.81
CA ASP A 162 -4.02 6.05 -32.56
C ASP A 162 -3.11 4.87 -32.93
N ALA A 163 -1.79 5.07 -32.85
CA ALA A 163 -0.79 4.04 -33.11
C ALA A 163 0.32 4.05 -32.06
N VAL A 164 0.92 2.87 -31.87
CA VAL A 164 2.06 2.69 -30.96
C VAL A 164 3.26 3.48 -31.48
N PRO A 165 3.88 4.35 -30.64
CA PRO A 165 5.11 5.05 -31.04
C PRO A 165 6.24 4.07 -31.30
N THR A 166 7.06 4.34 -32.30
CA THR A 166 8.21 3.51 -32.68
C THR A 166 9.43 3.71 -31.81
N ASP A 167 9.42 4.75 -30.97
CA ASP A 167 10.53 5.16 -30.10
C ASP A 167 10.40 4.62 -28.65
N VAL A 168 9.60 3.60 -28.44
CA VAL A 168 9.50 2.96 -27.12
C VAL A 168 10.69 2.02 -26.91
N VAL A 169 11.46 2.29 -25.86
CA VAL A 169 12.71 1.59 -25.56
C VAL A 169 12.55 0.48 -24.52
N ARG A 170 11.43 0.47 -23.80
CA ARG A 170 11.14 -0.55 -22.77
C ARG A 170 9.64 -0.72 -22.60
N TRP A 171 9.21 -1.98 -22.42
CA TRP A 171 7.86 -2.36 -22.13
C TRP A 171 7.76 -3.14 -20.82
N VAL A 172 6.73 -2.83 -20.03
CA VAL A 172 6.39 -3.56 -18.79
C VAL A 172 4.88 -3.81 -18.77
N ARG A 173 4.50 -5.05 -18.52
CA ARG A 173 3.14 -5.45 -18.17
C ARG A 173 3.10 -5.76 -16.68
N CYS A 174 2.48 -4.91 -15.88
CA CYS A 174 2.29 -5.17 -14.46
C CYS A 174 0.88 -5.61 -14.15
N TRP A 175 0.76 -6.58 -13.26
CA TRP A 175 -0.51 -7.13 -12.81
C TRP A 175 -0.74 -6.80 -11.33
N ASP A 176 -1.99 -6.44 -11.01
CA ASP A 176 -2.57 -6.50 -9.66
C ASP A 176 -3.59 -7.65 -9.66
N LEU A 177 -3.34 -8.66 -8.84
CA LEU A 177 -4.10 -9.90 -8.87
C LEU A 177 -5.16 -9.91 -7.76
N ALA A 178 -6.42 -10.21 -8.11
CA ALA A 178 -7.46 -10.41 -7.12
C ALA A 178 -7.12 -11.60 -6.21
N ALA A 179 -7.01 -11.33 -4.91
CA ALA A 179 -6.67 -12.34 -3.90
C ALA A 179 -7.86 -13.23 -3.48
N SER A 180 -9.10 -12.97 -3.92
CA SER A 180 -10.30 -13.63 -3.40
C SER A 180 -11.17 -14.27 -4.47
N GLU A 181 -11.51 -15.55 -4.25
CA GLU A 181 -12.66 -16.18 -4.87
C GLU A 181 -13.96 -15.47 -4.44
N LYS A 182 -14.99 -15.49 -5.34
CA LYS A 182 -16.34 -15.01 -5.03
C LYS A 182 -16.82 -15.59 -3.70
N THR A 183 -16.85 -14.78 -2.66
CA THR A 183 -17.65 -15.11 -1.47
C THR A 183 -19.05 -14.54 -1.64
N GLN A 184 -20.08 -15.21 -1.10
CA GLN A 184 -21.49 -14.86 -1.27
C GLN A 184 -21.92 -13.48 -0.71
N LYS A 185 -20.97 -12.65 -0.21
CA LYS A 185 -21.26 -11.38 0.50
C LYS A 185 -20.45 -10.16 0.05
N GLY A 186 -19.76 -10.17 -1.11
CA GLY A 186 -19.04 -8.99 -1.58
C GLY A 186 -18.78 -8.99 -3.08
N ASP A 187 -18.66 -7.81 -3.69
CA ASP A 187 -18.16 -7.67 -5.06
C ASP A 187 -16.75 -8.24 -5.11
N PRO A 188 -16.44 -9.19 -6.01
CA PRO A 188 -15.09 -9.73 -6.14
C PRO A 188 -14.13 -8.61 -6.58
N ALA A 189 -12.89 -8.66 -6.08
CA ALA A 189 -11.83 -7.78 -6.55
C ALA A 189 -11.54 -8.02 -8.03
N TYR A 190 -11.05 -6.99 -8.72
CA TYR A 190 -10.66 -7.09 -10.12
C TYR A 190 -9.21 -7.57 -10.21
N THR A 191 -8.92 -8.34 -11.25
CA THR A 191 -7.55 -8.54 -11.72
C THR A 191 -7.28 -7.49 -12.80
N ALA A 192 -6.29 -6.63 -12.55
CA ALA A 192 -5.89 -5.59 -13.47
C ALA A 192 -4.49 -5.85 -14.04
N GLY A 193 -4.30 -5.64 -15.33
CA GLY A 193 -3.01 -5.74 -16.01
C GLY A 193 -2.79 -4.52 -16.90
N VAL A 194 -1.74 -3.72 -16.61
CA VAL A 194 -1.45 -2.49 -17.36
C VAL A 194 -0.15 -2.65 -18.13
N LEU A 195 -0.21 -2.39 -19.44
CA LEU A 195 0.97 -2.32 -20.30
C LEU A 195 1.44 -0.88 -20.40
N MET A 196 2.65 -0.63 -19.93
CA MET A 196 3.30 0.67 -19.97
C MET A 196 4.61 0.60 -20.75
N GLY A 197 4.87 1.64 -21.54
CA GLY A 197 6.12 1.80 -22.28
C GLY A 197 6.86 3.07 -21.90
N LYS A 198 8.20 3.03 -21.84
CA LYS A 198 9.07 4.21 -21.74
C LYS A 198 9.62 4.56 -23.11
N ARG A 199 9.45 5.79 -23.52
CA ARG A 199 9.91 6.32 -24.80
C ARG A 199 11.34 6.87 -24.68
N SER A 200 12.08 6.91 -25.78
CA SER A 200 13.45 7.43 -25.81
C SER A 200 13.56 8.91 -25.41
N ASN A 201 12.47 9.66 -25.56
CA ASN A 201 12.38 11.06 -25.14
C ASN A 201 12.02 11.26 -23.66
N GLY A 202 12.02 10.20 -22.86
CA GLY A 202 11.68 10.22 -21.42
C GLY A 202 10.19 10.20 -21.07
N ARG A 203 9.30 10.25 -22.07
CA ARG A 203 7.84 10.16 -21.85
C ARG A 203 7.41 8.70 -21.68
N TYR A 204 6.19 8.53 -21.18
CA TYR A 204 5.56 7.22 -20.95
C TYR A 204 4.32 7.07 -21.82
N ILE A 205 3.97 5.83 -22.13
CA ILE A 205 2.72 5.50 -22.83
C ILE A 205 2.01 4.35 -22.11
N ILE A 206 0.71 4.53 -21.84
CA ILE A 206 -0.17 3.42 -21.47
C ILE A 206 -0.72 2.84 -22.76
N ALA A 207 -0.37 1.60 -23.08
CA ALA A 207 -0.66 1.01 -24.37
C ALA A 207 -1.81 0.00 -24.36
N ASP A 208 -2.09 -0.61 -23.20
CA ASP A 208 -3.21 -1.54 -23.03
C ASP A 208 -3.54 -1.73 -21.54
N VAL A 209 -4.83 -1.98 -21.27
CA VAL A 209 -5.32 -2.28 -19.90
C VAL A 209 -6.29 -3.44 -19.94
N VAL A 210 -5.99 -4.49 -19.21
CA VAL A 210 -6.91 -5.58 -18.86
C VAL A 210 -7.47 -5.27 -17.46
N ASN A 211 -8.79 -5.31 -17.30
CA ASN A 211 -9.45 -5.15 -16.00
C ASN A 211 -10.70 -6.02 -15.94
N ARG A 212 -10.63 -7.15 -15.24
CA ARG A 212 -11.70 -8.16 -15.23
C ARG A 212 -11.83 -8.82 -13.87
N GLN A 213 -13.07 -9.18 -13.54
CA GLN A 213 -13.38 -10.10 -12.43
C GLN A 213 -13.34 -11.54 -13.00
N MET A 214 -12.44 -12.36 -12.45
CA MET A 214 -12.18 -13.71 -12.99
C MET A 214 -11.98 -14.70 -11.85
N ALA A 215 -12.29 -15.98 -12.12
CA ALA A 215 -11.87 -17.07 -11.25
C ALA A 215 -10.33 -17.26 -11.31
N ALA A 216 -9.72 -17.76 -10.23
CA ALA A 216 -8.25 -17.92 -10.15
C ALA A 216 -7.64 -18.74 -11.30
N SER A 217 -8.36 -19.76 -11.80
CA SER A 217 -7.94 -20.55 -12.97
C SER A 217 -7.87 -19.72 -14.24
N ASP A 218 -8.79 -18.76 -14.41
CA ASP A 218 -8.88 -17.92 -15.61
C ASP A 218 -7.88 -16.77 -15.56
N VAL A 219 -7.51 -16.31 -14.36
CA VAL A 219 -6.43 -15.33 -14.18
C VAL A 219 -5.14 -15.82 -14.83
N ARG A 220 -4.71 -17.06 -14.52
CA ARG A 220 -3.48 -17.64 -15.11
C ARG A 220 -3.52 -17.70 -16.62
N LYS A 221 -4.65 -18.18 -17.19
CA LYS A 221 -4.84 -18.24 -18.64
C LYS A 221 -4.78 -16.85 -19.26
N THR A 222 -5.46 -15.88 -18.66
CA THR A 222 -5.48 -14.49 -19.14
C THR A 222 -4.08 -13.90 -19.14
N ILE A 223 -3.29 -14.10 -18.07
CA ILE A 223 -1.90 -13.62 -17.99
C ILE A 223 -1.07 -14.22 -19.13
N LEU A 224 -1.15 -15.53 -19.36
CA LEU A 224 -0.40 -16.21 -20.42
C LEU A 224 -0.80 -15.73 -21.81
N MET A 225 -2.12 -15.63 -22.10
CA MET A 225 -2.60 -15.14 -23.39
C MET A 225 -2.17 -13.69 -23.63
N THR A 226 -2.28 -12.83 -22.61
CA THR A 226 -1.83 -11.44 -22.71
C THR A 226 -0.32 -11.37 -22.94
N ALA A 227 0.48 -12.18 -22.25
CA ALA A 227 1.93 -12.25 -22.45
C ALA A 227 2.32 -12.65 -23.87
N GLN A 228 1.58 -13.59 -24.48
CA GLN A 228 1.77 -13.98 -25.89
C GLN A 228 1.44 -12.82 -26.83
N MET A 229 0.28 -12.19 -26.66
CA MET A 229 -0.15 -11.05 -27.46
C MET A 229 0.81 -9.86 -27.34
N ASP A 230 1.26 -9.57 -26.13
CA ASP A 230 2.22 -8.50 -25.88
C ASP A 230 3.56 -8.78 -26.57
N ARG A 231 4.08 -10.01 -26.47
CA ARG A 231 5.32 -10.42 -27.15
C ARG A 231 5.21 -10.32 -28.68
N ASP A 232 4.08 -10.76 -29.25
CA ASP A 232 3.88 -10.74 -30.69
C ASP A 232 3.77 -9.31 -31.24
N LYS A 233 3.23 -8.39 -30.42
CA LYS A 233 2.98 -7.00 -30.86
C LYS A 233 4.10 -6.04 -30.49
N TYR A 234 4.75 -6.22 -29.30
CA TYR A 234 5.68 -5.26 -28.73
C TYR A 234 7.10 -5.82 -28.53
N GLY A 235 7.31 -7.12 -28.78
CA GLY A 235 8.60 -7.78 -28.60
C GLY A 235 8.87 -8.18 -27.14
N ASP A 236 10.05 -7.80 -26.61
CA ASP A 236 10.40 -8.11 -25.21
C ASP A 236 9.63 -7.23 -24.24
N VAL A 237 8.64 -7.82 -23.60
CA VAL A 237 7.84 -7.17 -22.54
C VAL A 237 8.17 -7.85 -21.22
N ARG A 238 8.63 -7.07 -20.25
CA ARG A 238 8.80 -7.56 -18.88
C ARG A 238 7.44 -7.68 -18.21
N ILE A 239 7.19 -8.83 -17.58
CA ILE A 239 5.98 -9.12 -16.84
C ILE A 239 6.30 -9.03 -15.36
N ARG A 240 5.65 -8.11 -14.65
CA ARG A 240 5.74 -7.99 -13.21
C ARG A 240 4.47 -8.50 -12.54
N LEU A 241 4.63 -9.40 -11.57
CA LEU A 241 3.56 -9.96 -10.75
C LEU A 241 3.77 -9.60 -9.28
N PRO A 242 2.69 -9.38 -8.51
CA PRO A 242 2.81 -9.16 -7.08
C PRO A 242 3.24 -10.43 -6.36
N GLN A 243 3.99 -10.27 -5.29
CA GLN A 243 4.34 -11.34 -4.36
C GLN A 243 3.82 -10.97 -2.98
N ASP A 244 2.96 -11.82 -2.42
CA ASP A 244 2.50 -11.67 -1.04
C ASP A 244 3.64 -11.98 -0.04
N PRO A 245 3.66 -11.34 1.14
CA PRO A 245 4.63 -11.65 2.16
C PRO A 245 4.43 -13.07 2.72
N GLY A 246 5.53 -13.72 3.06
CA GLY A 246 5.55 -15.06 3.66
C GLY A 246 5.75 -16.22 2.67
N GLN A 247 5.76 -17.46 3.19
CA GLN A 247 6.12 -18.65 2.43
C GLN A 247 5.12 -18.94 1.30
N ALA A 248 3.83 -18.82 1.56
CA ALA A 248 2.79 -19.05 0.54
C ALA A 248 2.92 -18.10 -0.66
N GLY A 249 3.25 -16.82 -0.40
CA GLY A 249 3.47 -15.84 -1.48
C GLY A 249 4.71 -16.18 -2.32
N LYS A 250 5.78 -16.68 -1.71
CA LYS A 250 6.97 -17.15 -2.44
C LYS A 250 6.64 -18.36 -3.33
N GLU A 251 5.94 -19.35 -2.81
CA GLU A 251 5.52 -20.53 -3.58
C GLU A 251 4.61 -20.16 -4.74
N GLN A 252 3.70 -19.22 -4.53
CA GLN A 252 2.84 -18.69 -5.60
C GLN A 252 3.66 -18.00 -6.68
N ALA A 253 4.59 -17.13 -6.29
CA ALA A 253 5.50 -16.42 -7.19
C ALA A 253 6.33 -17.39 -8.03
N GLU A 254 6.97 -18.39 -7.41
CA GLU A 254 7.72 -19.45 -8.11
C GLU A 254 6.82 -20.25 -9.09
N SER A 255 5.59 -20.52 -8.70
CA SER A 255 4.61 -21.22 -9.55
C SER A 255 4.27 -20.40 -10.81
N TYR A 256 4.13 -19.07 -10.67
CA TYR A 256 3.91 -18.17 -11.82
C TYR A 256 5.14 -18.07 -12.73
N ILE A 257 6.34 -17.95 -12.16
CA ILE A 257 7.59 -17.92 -12.93
C ILE A 257 7.75 -19.21 -13.76
N LYS A 258 7.49 -20.37 -13.16
CA LYS A 258 7.51 -21.67 -13.87
C LYS A 258 6.44 -21.74 -14.96
N PHE A 259 5.23 -21.29 -14.65
CA PHE A 259 4.10 -21.30 -15.60
C PHE A 259 4.35 -20.39 -16.81
N LEU A 260 5.00 -19.25 -16.62
CA LEU A 260 5.35 -18.28 -17.67
C LEU A 260 6.77 -18.49 -18.20
N SER A 261 7.27 -19.74 -18.16
CA SER A 261 8.59 -20.06 -18.71
C SER A 261 8.70 -19.63 -20.18
N GLY A 262 9.79 -18.96 -20.53
CA GLY A 262 10.00 -18.37 -21.87
C GLY A 262 9.56 -16.89 -22.00
N PHE A 263 9.06 -16.29 -20.94
CA PHE A 263 8.82 -14.84 -20.84
C PHE A 263 9.76 -14.21 -19.82
N ASN A 264 9.96 -12.89 -19.92
CA ASN A 264 10.74 -12.10 -18.97
C ASN A 264 9.85 -11.74 -17.76
N VAL A 265 9.88 -12.56 -16.70
CA VAL A 265 8.99 -12.44 -15.54
C VAL A 265 9.76 -12.06 -14.29
N THR A 266 9.25 -11.10 -13.54
CA THR A 266 9.72 -10.71 -12.21
C THR A 266 8.56 -10.73 -11.20
N THR A 267 8.88 -10.97 -9.94
CA THR A 267 7.93 -10.89 -8.82
C THR A 267 8.53 -10.01 -7.74
N GLU A 268 7.74 -9.12 -7.17
CA GLU A 268 8.21 -8.23 -6.11
C GLU A 268 7.21 -8.13 -4.97
N LEU A 269 7.76 -8.05 -3.75
CA LEU A 269 7.00 -7.73 -2.56
C LEU A 269 6.51 -6.29 -2.63
N GLU A 270 5.21 -6.10 -2.46
CA GLU A 270 4.64 -4.77 -2.34
C GLU A 270 4.88 -4.21 -0.95
N SER A 271 5.49 -3.03 -0.88
CA SER A 271 5.73 -2.30 0.38
C SER A 271 5.08 -0.91 0.33
N GLY A 272 4.69 -0.41 1.50
CA GLY A 272 4.05 0.90 1.63
C GLY A 272 2.57 0.92 1.22
N SER A 273 1.93 2.07 1.35
CA SER A 273 0.53 2.27 0.95
C SER A 273 0.39 2.40 -0.57
N LYS A 274 -0.80 2.10 -1.09
CA LYS A 274 -1.12 2.31 -2.52
C LYS A 274 -0.88 3.76 -2.95
N ALA A 275 -1.21 4.72 -2.08
CA ALA A 275 -0.99 6.14 -2.33
C ALA A 275 0.50 6.46 -2.49
N THR A 276 1.35 6.00 -1.56
CA THR A 276 2.80 6.22 -1.62
C THR A 276 3.43 5.64 -2.89
N ARG A 277 2.98 4.43 -3.30
CA ARG A 277 3.47 3.82 -4.55
C ARG A 277 3.04 4.59 -5.81
N ALA A 278 1.87 5.25 -5.78
CA ALA A 278 1.34 6.02 -6.90
C ALA A 278 1.98 7.42 -7.06
N GLU A 279 2.57 7.99 -6.01
CA GLU A 279 3.12 9.34 -6.03
C GLU A 279 4.15 9.60 -7.14
N PRO A 280 5.16 8.73 -7.37
CA PRO A 280 6.15 8.98 -8.42
C PRO A 280 5.52 9.01 -9.82
N MET A 281 4.55 8.12 -10.09
CA MET A 281 3.80 8.12 -11.32
C MET A 281 2.92 9.38 -11.44
N ALA A 282 2.26 9.78 -10.35
CA ALA A 282 1.41 10.96 -10.31
C ALA A 282 2.20 12.25 -10.61
N ALA A 283 3.42 12.37 -10.11
CA ALA A 283 4.29 13.50 -10.42
C ALA A 283 4.57 13.61 -11.92
N GLN A 284 4.87 12.50 -12.60
CA GLN A 284 5.08 12.47 -14.05
C GLN A 284 3.78 12.71 -14.84
N TRP A 285 2.64 12.22 -14.32
CA TRP A 285 1.34 12.49 -14.90
C TRP A 285 1.01 13.99 -14.86
N GLN A 286 1.21 14.62 -13.69
CA GLN A 286 0.97 16.04 -13.48
C GLN A 286 1.88 16.93 -14.34
N ALA A 287 3.09 16.45 -14.65
CA ALA A 287 4.00 17.10 -15.60
C ALA A 287 3.60 16.90 -17.07
N GLY A 288 2.51 16.16 -17.35
CA GLY A 288 2.04 15.90 -18.71
C GLY A 288 2.88 14.89 -19.49
N ASN A 289 3.68 14.07 -18.81
CA ASN A 289 4.63 13.14 -19.42
C ASN A 289 4.02 11.79 -19.82
N PHE A 290 2.73 11.56 -19.60
CA PHE A 290 2.03 10.35 -20.01
C PHE A 290 1.19 10.56 -21.27
N ASP A 291 1.38 9.69 -22.24
CA ASP A 291 0.51 9.51 -23.39
C ASP A 291 -0.34 8.23 -23.20
N ILE A 292 -1.44 8.10 -23.93
CA ILE A 292 -2.32 6.92 -23.88
C ILE A 292 -2.64 6.46 -25.29
N LEU A 293 -2.59 5.14 -25.53
CA LEU A 293 -3.03 4.55 -26.81
C LEU A 293 -4.57 4.49 -26.82
N ALA A 294 -5.19 4.85 -27.94
CA ALA A 294 -6.63 4.80 -28.11
C ALA A 294 -7.16 3.36 -27.96
N GLY A 295 -8.17 3.17 -27.11
CA GLY A 295 -8.80 1.88 -26.85
C GLY A 295 -10.10 2.03 -26.05
N GLU A 296 -10.94 0.99 -26.07
CA GLU A 296 -12.20 0.96 -25.32
C GLU A 296 -11.99 1.02 -23.79
N TRP A 297 -10.84 0.61 -23.33
CA TRP A 297 -10.45 0.62 -21.91
C TRP A 297 -10.09 2.03 -21.38
N ASN A 298 -9.96 3.03 -22.26
CA ASN A 298 -9.50 4.37 -21.84
C ASN A 298 -10.44 5.02 -20.81
N GLU A 299 -11.76 5.02 -21.06
CA GLU A 299 -12.70 5.69 -20.16
C GLU A 299 -12.76 5.06 -18.75
N PRO A 300 -12.96 3.73 -18.60
CA PRO A 300 -12.94 3.13 -17.27
C PRO A 300 -11.58 3.26 -16.57
N TYR A 301 -10.47 3.23 -17.30
CA TYR A 301 -9.14 3.45 -16.76
C TYR A 301 -8.97 4.86 -16.22
N LEU A 302 -9.25 5.87 -17.03
CA LEU A 302 -9.11 7.28 -16.62
C LEU A 302 -10.05 7.62 -15.46
N LEU A 303 -11.28 7.09 -15.46
CA LEU A 303 -12.22 7.29 -14.36
C LEU A 303 -11.69 6.71 -13.04
N GLN A 304 -11.05 5.53 -13.06
CA GLN A 304 -10.47 4.95 -11.85
C GLN A 304 -9.28 5.77 -11.34
N LEU A 305 -8.43 6.28 -12.25
CA LEU A 305 -7.32 7.15 -11.88
C LEU A 305 -7.80 8.47 -11.27
N GLU A 306 -8.81 9.12 -11.88
CA GLU A 306 -9.37 10.39 -11.39
C GLU A 306 -10.00 10.25 -10.00
N ASN A 307 -10.59 9.10 -9.69
CA ASN A 307 -11.20 8.83 -8.39
C ASN A 307 -10.20 8.35 -7.32
N PHE A 308 -8.94 8.16 -7.67
CA PHE A 308 -7.94 7.75 -6.71
C PHE A 308 -7.55 8.91 -5.77
N PRO A 309 -7.37 8.69 -4.44
CA PRO A 309 -7.35 7.41 -3.75
C PRO A 309 -8.72 6.96 -3.18
N ASP A 310 -9.79 7.73 -3.32
CA ASP A 310 -11.06 7.49 -2.63
C ASP A 310 -12.00 6.55 -3.39
N GLY A 311 -11.68 6.22 -4.65
CA GLY A 311 -12.45 5.32 -5.49
C GLY A 311 -12.63 3.91 -4.90
N LYS A 312 -13.78 3.30 -5.18
CA LYS A 312 -14.13 1.93 -4.73
C LYS A 312 -13.10 0.89 -5.19
N PHE A 313 -12.61 1.02 -6.42
CA PHE A 313 -11.62 0.13 -7.03
C PHE A 313 -10.33 0.89 -7.29
N LYS A 314 -9.19 0.25 -7.08
CA LYS A 314 -7.85 0.84 -7.18
C LYS A 314 -6.89 -0.05 -7.97
N ASP A 315 -7.38 -1.16 -8.49
CA ASP A 315 -6.57 -2.24 -9.05
C ASP A 315 -5.77 -1.77 -10.28
N MET A 316 -6.40 -0.95 -11.17
CA MET A 316 -5.69 -0.38 -12.32
C MET A 316 -4.67 0.69 -11.91
N VAL A 317 -4.91 1.43 -10.83
CA VAL A 317 -3.92 2.40 -10.31
C VAL A 317 -2.70 1.68 -9.75
N ASP A 318 -2.91 0.61 -8.95
CA ASP A 318 -1.83 -0.20 -8.40
C ASP A 318 -0.99 -0.85 -9.50
N ALA A 319 -1.64 -1.49 -10.48
CA ALA A 319 -0.94 -2.06 -11.62
C ALA A 319 -0.13 -1.00 -12.39
N SER A 320 -0.67 0.22 -12.55
CA SER A 320 0.02 1.34 -13.22
C SER A 320 1.20 1.87 -12.44
N ALA A 321 1.02 2.10 -11.14
CA ALA A 321 2.08 2.58 -10.25
C ALA A 321 3.25 1.59 -10.20
N ASN A 322 2.93 0.30 -10.08
CA ASN A 322 3.94 -0.76 -10.08
C ASN A 322 4.63 -0.91 -11.45
N ALA A 323 3.91 -0.73 -12.57
CA ALA A 323 4.50 -0.70 -13.91
C ALA A 323 5.48 0.47 -14.07
N PHE A 324 5.11 1.64 -13.57
CA PHE A 324 5.96 2.82 -13.57
C PHE A 324 7.24 2.59 -12.75
N LEU A 325 7.11 2.08 -11.52
CA LEU A 325 8.27 1.77 -10.68
C LEU A 325 9.20 0.77 -11.36
N GLU A 326 8.66 -0.30 -11.96
CA GLU A 326 9.46 -1.31 -12.66
C GLU A 326 10.19 -0.72 -13.88
N ILE A 327 9.56 0.20 -14.61
CA ILE A 327 10.20 0.90 -15.73
C ILE A 327 11.37 1.77 -15.26
N GLU A 328 11.24 2.41 -14.09
CA GLU A 328 12.28 3.33 -13.57
C GLU A 328 13.40 2.59 -12.82
N THR A 329 13.06 1.59 -12.02
CA THR A 329 14.01 0.87 -11.16
C THR A 329 14.60 -0.38 -11.83
N GLY A 330 13.88 -0.99 -12.74
CA GLY A 330 14.25 -2.24 -13.44
C GLY A 330 15.46 -2.09 -14.33
N GLN A 331 16.40 -1.22 -14.00
CA GLN A 331 17.69 -1.07 -14.65
C GLN A 331 18.79 -1.74 -13.86
N GLN A 332 19.45 -2.56 -14.56
CA GLN A 332 20.78 -3.13 -14.65
C GLN A 332 20.76 -4.63 -14.34
N PRO A 333 21.20 -5.45 -15.28
CA PRO A 333 21.90 -6.64 -14.86
C PRO A 333 23.08 -6.13 -14.03
N PHE A 334 23.16 -6.53 -12.75
CA PHE A 334 24.37 -6.35 -11.97
C PHE A 334 25.49 -7.02 -12.75
N ALA A 335 26.31 -6.22 -13.43
CA ALA A 335 27.60 -6.66 -13.90
C ALA A 335 28.41 -6.89 -12.62
N TYR A 336 28.44 -8.13 -12.15
CA TYR A 336 29.47 -8.57 -11.23
C TYR A 336 30.78 -8.48 -12.01
N SER A 337 31.50 -7.35 -11.88
CA SER A 337 32.91 -7.31 -12.20
C SER A 337 33.61 -8.13 -11.12
N PHE A 338 33.92 -9.37 -11.43
CA PHE A 338 34.94 -10.10 -10.71
C PHE A 338 36.25 -9.38 -10.99
N VAL A 339 36.73 -8.62 -10.02
CA VAL A 339 38.14 -8.19 -9.98
C VAL A 339 38.91 -9.41 -9.49
N TYR A 340 39.73 -9.98 -10.38
CA TYR A 340 40.76 -10.98 -10.06
C TYR A 340 41.94 -10.30 -9.36
#